data_c6ed7eddbd00d7537d537e835867eb7a
#
_entry.id   c6ed7eddbd00d7537d537e835867eb7a
#
_cell.length_a   1.000
_cell.length_b   1.000
_cell.length_c   1.000
_cell.angle_alpha   90.00
_cell.angle_beta   90.00
_cell.angle_gamma   90.00
#
_symmetry.space_group_name_H-M   'P 1'
#
loop_
_entity.id
_entity.type
_entity.pdbx_description
1 polymer ?
#
loop_
_entity_poly.entity_id
_entity_poly.type
_entity_poly.pdbx_seq_one_letter_code
_entity_poly.pdbx_strand_id
1 'polypeptide(L)'
;MRSSIWIAVAVAALLALLGSVYVVREDQTAMVLNLGKVVRSDIKPGLHFKVPLVETVRVFDRRFQVLDTAPARYFTAEQKDVSVDFFAIGYISNVGFYFRATGGDPLIANARLAPIITDSLRNQINSRTLQQLVSGDRSELIAEQLKGINEAVAGLGMQMIDLRIKQVDLPTDSQVINDVYERMRAQRKQEAAKLRAEGEEQSLTIRAQADRESTVIVAEAERDA
;
A
#
# COMPACT_ATOMS: atom_id res chain seq x y z
N MET A 1 43.70 -33.42 42.78
CA MET A 1 42.20 -33.25 42.74
C MET A 1 41.76 -31.79 42.92
N ARG A 2 42.30 -30.99 43.87
CA ARG A 2 41.86 -29.58 44.05
C ARG A 2 42.17 -28.67 42.85
N SER A 3 43.32 -28.82 42.22
CA SER A 3 43.74 -28.02 41.01
C SER A 3 42.86 -28.31 39.78
N SER A 4 42.43 -29.55 39.58
CA SER A 4 41.55 -29.91 38.46
C SER A 4 40.17 -29.29 38.57
N ILE A 5 39.64 -29.11 39.79
CA ILE A 5 38.34 -28.47 40.05
C ILE A 5 38.44 -26.97 39.71
N TRP A 6 39.54 -26.31 40.10
CA TRP A 6 39.75 -24.89 39.76
C TRP A 6 39.87 -24.64 38.26
N ILE A 7 40.56 -25.55 37.56
CA ILE A 7 40.66 -25.50 36.09
C ILE A 7 39.27 -25.69 35.45
N ALA A 8 38.48 -26.65 35.92
CA ALA A 8 37.13 -26.86 35.42
C ALA A 8 36.21 -25.67 35.67
N VAL A 9 36.29 -25.02 36.83
CA VAL A 9 35.55 -23.80 37.16
C VAL A 9 35.99 -22.61 36.27
N ALA A 10 37.31 -22.45 36.06
CA ALA A 10 37.83 -21.41 35.19
C ALA A 10 37.35 -21.58 33.73
N VAL A 11 37.39 -22.81 33.22
CA VAL A 11 36.88 -23.13 31.88
C VAL A 11 35.37 -22.89 31.78
N ALA A 12 34.61 -23.30 32.77
CA ALA A 12 33.17 -23.03 32.80
C ALA A 12 32.84 -21.54 32.86
N ALA A 13 33.60 -20.75 33.66
CA ALA A 13 33.46 -19.30 33.72
C ALA A 13 33.83 -18.64 32.40
N LEU A 14 34.89 -19.10 31.74
CA LEU A 14 35.26 -18.61 30.41
C LEU A 14 34.20 -18.89 29.35
N LEU A 15 33.64 -20.11 29.32
CA LEU A 15 32.56 -20.47 28.42
C LEU A 15 31.30 -19.67 28.70
N ALA A 16 30.98 -19.41 29.97
CA ALA A 16 29.85 -18.56 30.34
C ALA A 16 30.06 -17.10 29.88
N LEU A 17 31.30 -16.55 30.02
CA LEU A 17 31.63 -15.23 29.53
C LEU A 17 31.51 -15.13 28.01
N LEU A 18 32.04 -16.10 27.27
CA LEU A 18 31.95 -16.13 25.82
C LEU A 18 30.50 -16.27 25.34
N GLY A 19 29.65 -17.03 26.06
CA GLY A 19 28.23 -17.18 25.78
C GLY A 19 27.35 -16.02 26.23
N SER A 20 27.91 -15.07 26.98
CA SER A 20 27.20 -13.92 27.53
C SER A 20 27.07 -12.75 26.55
N VAL A 21 27.90 -12.70 25.52
CA VAL A 21 27.97 -11.58 24.58
C VAL A 21 27.14 -11.88 23.33
N TYR A 22 26.36 -10.91 22.87
CA TYR A 22 25.70 -10.96 21.57
C TYR A 22 25.71 -9.59 20.90
N VAL A 23 25.64 -9.61 19.57
CA VAL A 23 25.64 -8.40 18.74
C VAL A 23 24.31 -8.28 18.03
N VAL A 24 23.71 -7.10 18.09
CA VAL A 24 22.52 -6.73 17.33
C VAL A 24 22.98 -5.82 16.18
N ARG A 25 22.63 -6.21 14.96
CA ARG A 25 22.98 -5.45 13.75
C ARG A 25 22.07 -4.22 13.62
N GLU A 26 22.46 -3.25 12.78
CA GLU A 26 21.68 -2.02 12.57
C GLU A 26 20.34 -2.26 11.90
N ASP A 27 20.25 -3.29 11.08
CA ASP A 27 19.03 -3.72 10.40
C ASP A 27 18.09 -4.55 11.29
N GLN A 28 18.49 -4.80 12.55
CA GLN A 28 17.81 -5.68 13.48
C GLN A 28 17.47 -4.99 14.79
N THR A 29 16.50 -5.55 15.47
CA THR A 29 16.21 -5.25 16.87
C THR A 29 16.13 -6.57 17.61
N ALA A 30 16.45 -6.57 18.88
CA ALA A 30 16.44 -7.79 19.66
C ALA A 30 15.55 -7.66 20.89
N MET A 31 15.13 -8.83 21.37
CA MET A 31 14.38 -9.00 22.60
C MET A 31 15.03 -10.11 23.43
N VAL A 32 15.13 -9.89 24.72
CA VAL A 32 15.64 -10.87 25.67
C VAL A 32 14.47 -11.47 26.44
N LEU A 33 14.41 -12.79 26.39
CA LEU A 33 13.46 -13.59 27.16
C LEU A 33 14.21 -14.30 28.30
N ASN A 34 13.61 -14.29 29.48
CA ASN A 34 14.05 -15.10 30.61
C ASN A 34 13.01 -16.19 30.85
N LEU A 35 13.37 -17.45 30.62
CA LEU A 35 12.47 -18.60 30.76
C LEU A 35 11.11 -18.38 30.03
N GLY A 36 11.15 -17.76 28.84
CA GLY A 36 9.96 -17.48 28.04
C GLY A 36 9.23 -16.17 28.38
N LYS A 37 9.62 -15.45 29.45
CA LYS A 37 9.07 -14.12 29.76
C LYS A 37 9.91 -13.02 29.16
N VAL A 38 9.28 -12.02 28.56
CA VAL A 38 9.95 -10.85 28.03
C VAL A 38 10.50 -10.01 29.18
N VAL A 39 11.82 -9.84 29.23
CA VAL A 39 12.52 -9.01 30.22
C VAL A 39 12.93 -7.67 29.62
N ARG A 40 13.49 -7.69 28.42
CA ARG A 40 13.91 -6.50 27.68
C ARG A 40 13.42 -6.60 26.25
N SER A 41 12.80 -5.56 25.75
CA SER A 41 12.37 -5.43 24.35
C SER A 41 13.03 -4.22 23.69
N ASP A 42 12.98 -4.15 22.37
CA ASP A 42 13.43 -3.02 21.57
C ASP A 42 14.90 -2.66 21.81
N ILE A 43 15.75 -3.69 21.92
CA ILE A 43 17.19 -3.53 22.12
C ILE A 43 17.80 -2.97 20.84
N LYS A 44 18.47 -1.80 21.00
CA LYS A 44 19.11 -1.08 19.90
C LYS A 44 20.31 -1.85 19.34
N PRO A 45 20.72 -1.55 18.10
CA PRO A 45 21.96 -2.09 17.54
C PRO A 45 23.19 -1.85 18.44
N GLY A 46 24.09 -2.82 18.44
CA GLY A 46 25.32 -2.76 19.23
C GLY A 46 25.64 -4.07 19.95
N LEU A 47 26.64 -3.97 20.83
CA LEU A 47 27.11 -5.07 21.66
C LEU A 47 26.31 -5.11 22.97
N HIS A 48 25.77 -6.27 23.31
CA HIS A 48 24.94 -6.45 24.51
C HIS A 48 25.32 -7.71 25.24
N PHE A 49 24.92 -7.77 26.51
CA PHE A 49 25.17 -8.90 27.39
C PHE A 49 23.87 -9.59 27.76
N LYS A 50 23.94 -10.91 27.84
CA LYS A 50 22.86 -11.79 28.34
C LYS A 50 23.41 -12.74 29.38
N VAL A 51 22.54 -13.22 30.25
CA VAL A 51 22.86 -14.31 31.18
C VAL A 51 22.76 -15.64 30.43
N PRO A 52 23.88 -16.35 30.18
CA PRO A 52 23.85 -17.62 29.49
C PRO A 52 23.02 -18.65 30.28
N LEU A 53 22.39 -19.60 29.57
CA LEU A 53 21.50 -20.64 30.09
C LEU A 53 20.12 -20.17 30.56
N VAL A 54 19.96 -18.93 31.00
CA VAL A 54 18.69 -18.38 31.53
C VAL A 54 18.01 -17.44 30.54
N GLU A 55 18.79 -16.64 29.86
CA GLU A 55 18.30 -15.65 28.91
C GLU A 55 18.45 -16.12 27.46
N THR A 56 17.36 -16.04 26.70
CA THR A 56 17.33 -16.31 25.27
C THR A 56 17.11 -15.01 24.51
N VAL A 57 17.94 -14.74 23.50
CA VAL A 57 17.79 -13.58 22.62
C VAL A 57 17.03 -13.98 21.36
N ARG A 58 15.99 -13.23 21.04
CA ARG A 58 15.29 -13.29 19.76
C ARG A 58 15.57 -12.02 18.99
N VAL A 59 15.94 -12.18 17.73
CA VAL A 59 16.28 -11.06 16.82
C VAL A 59 15.18 -10.92 15.79
N PHE A 60 14.81 -9.68 15.50
CA PHE A 60 13.76 -9.32 14.56
C PHE A 60 14.30 -8.34 13.53
N ASP A 61 13.86 -8.47 12.29
CA ASP A 61 14.22 -7.56 11.21
C ASP A 61 13.44 -6.24 11.36
N ARG A 62 14.15 -5.10 11.31
CA ARG A 62 13.56 -3.75 11.34
C ARG A 62 13.34 -3.16 9.95
N ARG A 63 13.76 -3.86 8.93
CA ARG A 63 13.56 -3.41 7.55
C ARG A 63 12.09 -3.33 7.21
N PHE A 64 11.81 -2.56 6.19
CA PHE A 64 10.48 -2.53 5.60
C PHE A 64 10.13 -3.90 5.03
N GLN A 65 8.98 -4.38 5.44
CA GLN A 65 8.42 -5.64 4.97
C GLN A 65 7.26 -5.34 4.05
N VAL A 66 7.21 -6.05 2.93
CA VAL A 66 6.10 -5.96 1.99
C VAL A 66 5.10 -7.06 2.32
N LEU A 67 3.89 -6.65 2.63
CA LEU A 67 2.74 -7.54 2.72
C LEU A 67 2.07 -7.56 1.36
N ASP A 68 2.22 -8.65 0.65
CA ASP A 68 1.55 -8.92 -0.61
C ASP A 68 0.34 -9.82 -0.36
N THR A 69 -0.83 -9.43 -0.85
CA THR A 69 -2.07 -10.17 -0.68
C THR A 69 -2.58 -10.66 -2.02
N ALA A 70 -3.28 -11.79 -2.02
CA ALA A 70 -3.95 -12.24 -3.23
C ALA A 70 -5.05 -11.25 -3.64
N PRO A 71 -5.30 -11.08 -4.96
CA PRO A 71 -6.39 -10.24 -5.46
C PRO A 71 -7.73 -10.62 -4.81
N ALA A 72 -8.45 -9.62 -4.33
CA ALA A 72 -9.75 -9.80 -3.69
C ALA A 72 -10.84 -9.02 -4.42
N ARG A 73 -12.08 -9.53 -4.34
CA ARG A 73 -13.23 -8.89 -4.96
C ARG A 73 -13.84 -7.85 -4.04
N TYR A 74 -14.18 -6.70 -4.60
CA TYR A 74 -14.80 -5.57 -3.94
C TYR A 74 -15.94 -5.01 -4.79
N PHE A 75 -16.91 -4.38 -4.14
CA PHE A 75 -17.97 -3.64 -4.82
C PHE A 75 -17.69 -2.15 -4.72
N THR A 76 -17.83 -1.44 -5.82
CA THR A 76 -17.74 0.02 -5.85
C THR A 76 -19.05 0.65 -5.36
N ALA A 77 -19.05 1.99 -5.14
CA ALA A 77 -20.28 2.74 -4.84
C ALA A 77 -21.38 2.55 -5.90
N GLU A 78 -21.00 2.23 -7.15
CA GLU A 78 -21.90 1.94 -8.26
C GLU A 78 -22.31 0.45 -8.31
N GLN A 79 -22.00 -0.34 -7.26
CA GLN A 79 -22.24 -1.78 -7.18
C GLN A 79 -21.57 -2.58 -8.32
N LYS A 80 -20.47 -2.08 -8.88
CA LYS A 80 -19.66 -2.83 -9.85
C LYS A 80 -18.68 -3.72 -9.10
N ASP A 81 -18.61 -4.99 -9.49
CA ASP A 81 -17.62 -5.94 -8.99
C ASP A 81 -16.26 -5.61 -9.60
N VAL A 82 -15.25 -5.44 -8.75
CA VAL A 82 -13.88 -5.18 -9.16
C VAL A 82 -12.94 -6.09 -8.37
N SER A 83 -11.94 -6.63 -9.05
CA SER A 83 -10.85 -7.36 -8.43
C SER A 83 -9.70 -6.40 -8.19
N VAL A 84 -9.31 -6.22 -6.95
CA VAL A 84 -8.22 -5.30 -6.59
C VAL A 84 -7.07 -6.09 -6.01
N ASP A 85 -5.89 -5.88 -6.59
CA ASP A 85 -4.62 -6.35 -6.08
C ASP A 85 -3.88 -5.19 -5.42
N PHE A 86 -3.38 -5.41 -4.20
CA PHE A 86 -2.69 -4.38 -3.44
C PHE A 86 -1.51 -4.96 -2.66
N PHE A 87 -0.59 -4.09 -2.29
CA PHE A 87 0.45 -4.39 -1.33
C PHE A 87 0.57 -3.28 -0.29
N ALA A 88 0.96 -3.66 0.89
CA ALA A 88 1.24 -2.74 1.98
C ALA A 88 2.71 -2.84 2.39
N ILE A 89 3.30 -1.72 2.77
CA ILE A 89 4.67 -1.64 3.27
C ILE A 89 4.60 -1.21 4.74
N GLY A 90 5.23 -1.99 5.60
CA GLY A 90 5.30 -1.68 7.01
C GLY A 90 6.58 -2.19 7.66
N TYR A 91 6.75 -1.91 8.94
CA TYR A 91 7.86 -2.39 9.74
C TYR A 91 7.42 -2.66 11.19
N ILE A 92 8.23 -3.39 11.92
CA ILE A 92 8.00 -3.66 13.33
C ILE A 92 8.39 -2.42 14.15
N SER A 93 7.38 -1.72 14.70
CA SER A 93 7.58 -0.52 15.52
C SER A 93 7.82 -0.85 16.99
N ASN A 94 7.20 -1.91 17.50
CA ASN A 94 7.36 -2.37 18.88
C ASN A 94 7.45 -3.91 18.93
N VAL A 95 8.64 -4.40 19.22
CA VAL A 95 8.92 -5.84 19.23
C VAL A 95 8.17 -6.58 20.34
N GLY A 96 7.94 -5.93 21.47
CA GLY A 96 7.22 -6.53 22.58
C GLY A 96 5.75 -6.79 22.27
N PHE A 97 5.08 -5.87 21.59
CA PHE A 97 3.71 -6.08 21.08
C PHE A 97 3.68 -7.10 19.95
N TYR A 98 4.62 -6.99 19.02
CA TYR A 98 4.73 -7.92 17.89
C TYR A 98 4.89 -9.36 18.36
N PHE A 99 5.80 -9.61 19.28
CA PHE A 99 6.01 -10.95 19.82
C PHE A 99 4.79 -11.50 20.55
N ARG A 100 4.13 -10.68 21.37
CA ARG A 100 2.91 -11.11 22.07
C ARG A 100 1.77 -11.45 21.12
N ALA A 101 1.66 -10.68 20.04
CA ALA A 101 0.60 -10.88 19.07
C ALA A 101 0.86 -12.06 18.11
N THR A 102 2.12 -12.29 17.73
CA THR A 102 2.47 -13.21 16.63
C THR A 102 3.40 -14.35 17.05
N GLY A 103 3.89 -14.34 18.29
CA GLY A 103 4.96 -15.25 18.73
C GLY A 103 6.29 -15.00 18.04
N GLY A 104 6.39 -13.93 17.25
CA GLY A 104 7.56 -13.59 16.43
C GLY A 104 7.59 -14.28 15.06
N ASP A 105 6.47 -14.87 14.63
CA ASP A 105 6.33 -15.51 13.33
C ASP A 105 5.75 -14.52 12.31
N PRO A 106 6.47 -14.21 11.21
CA PRO A 106 5.99 -13.33 10.15
C PRO A 106 4.74 -13.85 9.44
N LEU A 107 4.57 -15.17 9.33
CA LEU A 107 3.38 -15.74 8.69
C LEU A 107 2.12 -15.46 9.51
N ILE A 108 2.20 -15.58 10.83
CA ILE A 108 1.11 -15.23 11.73
C ILE A 108 0.83 -13.73 11.71
N ALA A 109 1.89 -12.91 11.63
CA ALA A 109 1.74 -11.46 11.47
C ALA A 109 0.96 -11.12 10.21
N ASN A 110 1.35 -11.66 9.07
CA ASN A 110 0.68 -11.45 7.79
C ASN A 110 -0.77 -11.95 7.81
N ALA A 111 -1.03 -13.11 8.39
CA ALA A 111 -2.39 -13.65 8.53
C ALA A 111 -3.31 -12.76 9.39
N ARG A 112 -2.76 -12.02 10.36
CA ARG A 112 -3.51 -11.06 11.18
C ARG A 112 -3.65 -9.69 10.54
N LEU A 113 -2.65 -9.25 9.78
CA LEU A 113 -2.64 -7.95 9.09
C LEU A 113 -3.56 -7.94 7.87
N ALA A 114 -3.53 -9.01 7.07
CA ALA A 114 -4.27 -9.07 5.81
C ALA A 114 -5.77 -8.74 5.96
N PRO A 115 -6.54 -9.30 6.91
CA PRO A 115 -7.95 -8.95 7.07
C PRO A 115 -8.16 -7.49 7.48
N ILE A 116 -7.31 -6.92 8.34
CA ILE A 116 -7.43 -5.53 8.79
C ILE A 116 -7.26 -4.58 7.61
N ILE A 117 -6.26 -4.81 6.78
CA ILE A 117 -5.99 -3.99 5.60
C ILE A 117 -7.12 -4.19 4.56
N THR A 118 -7.54 -5.43 4.34
CA THR A 118 -8.64 -5.76 3.41
C THR A 118 -9.94 -5.07 3.80
N ASP A 119 -10.29 -5.05 5.09
CA ASP A 119 -11.52 -4.40 5.56
C ASP A 119 -11.44 -2.88 5.47
N SER A 120 -10.27 -2.30 5.75
CA SER A 120 -10.04 -0.87 5.56
C SER A 120 -10.19 -0.49 4.07
N LEU A 121 -9.61 -1.26 3.16
CA LEU A 121 -9.76 -1.05 1.72
C LEU A 121 -11.19 -1.26 1.25
N ARG A 122 -11.91 -2.26 1.78
CA ARG A 122 -13.32 -2.52 1.44
C ARG A 122 -14.19 -1.30 1.71
N ASN A 123 -14.07 -0.71 2.88
CA ASN A 123 -14.82 0.47 3.26
C ASN A 123 -14.56 1.65 2.30
N GLN A 124 -13.33 1.79 1.85
CA GLN A 124 -12.93 2.86 0.95
C GLN A 124 -13.36 2.62 -0.50
N ILE A 125 -13.24 1.40 -0.99
CA ILE A 125 -13.66 1.05 -2.36
C ILE A 125 -15.17 1.15 -2.47
N ASN A 126 -15.92 0.69 -1.46
CA ASN A 126 -17.40 0.77 -1.43
C ASN A 126 -17.94 2.21 -1.44
N SER A 127 -17.15 3.18 -0.96
CA SER A 127 -17.56 4.60 -0.95
C SER A 127 -17.23 5.36 -2.22
N ARG A 128 -16.57 4.73 -3.21
CA ARG A 128 -16.07 5.39 -4.43
C ARG A 128 -16.54 4.77 -5.72
N THR A 129 -16.58 5.61 -6.76
CA THR A 129 -16.81 5.16 -8.13
C THR A 129 -15.55 4.56 -8.74
N LEU A 130 -15.72 3.72 -9.76
CA LEU A 130 -14.59 3.14 -10.50
C LEU A 130 -13.67 4.23 -11.09
N GLN A 131 -14.25 5.31 -11.58
CA GLN A 131 -13.49 6.44 -12.13
C GLN A 131 -12.60 7.11 -11.06
N GLN A 132 -13.12 7.31 -9.84
CA GLN A 132 -12.36 7.88 -8.72
C GLN A 132 -11.23 6.97 -8.25
N LEU A 133 -11.39 5.65 -8.33
CA LEU A 133 -10.35 4.68 -7.99
C LEU A 133 -9.19 4.71 -8.99
N VAL A 134 -9.48 4.97 -10.27
CA VAL A 134 -8.47 4.97 -11.36
C VAL A 134 -7.81 6.32 -11.52
N SER A 135 -8.55 7.43 -11.42
CA SER A 135 -8.09 8.80 -11.75
C SER A 135 -7.95 9.74 -10.54
N GLY A 136 -8.33 9.32 -9.34
CA GLY A 136 -8.37 10.19 -8.16
C GLY A 136 -6.98 10.57 -7.62
N ASP A 137 -6.92 11.73 -6.99
CA ASP A 137 -5.74 12.22 -6.26
C ASP A 137 -5.47 11.30 -5.06
N ARG A 138 -4.43 10.48 -5.20
CA ARG A 138 -4.17 9.32 -4.32
C ARG A 138 -3.50 9.68 -3.00
N SER A 139 -2.85 10.85 -2.92
CA SER A 139 -1.92 11.15 -1.82
C SER A 139 -2.63 11.46 -0.49
N GLU A 140 -3.66 12.29 -0.52
CA GLU A 140 -4.37 12.73 0.70
C GLU A 140 -5.23 11.61 1.30
N LEU A 141 -5.80 10.81 0.42
CA LEU A 141 -6.65 9.68 0.76
C LEU A 141 -5.86 8.51 1.37
N ILE A 142 -4.65 8.26 0.86
CA ILE A 142 -3.74 7.26 1.40
C ILE A 142 -3.29 7.65 2.82
N ALA A 143 -3.05 8.94 3.07
CA ALA A 143 -2.64 9.41 4.38
C ALA A 143 -3.71 9.18 5.47
N GLU A 144 -4.97 9.47 5.17
CA GLU A 144 -6.08 9.23 6.08
C GLU A 144 -6.30 7.74 6.35
N GLN A 145 -6.20 6.92 5.29
CA GLN A 145 -6.28 5.47 5.44
C GLN A 145 -5.16 4.89 6.28
N LEU A 146 -3.92 5.32 6.02
CA LEU A 146 -2.77 4.85 6.78
C LEU A 146 -2.94 5.15 8.28
N LYS A 147 -3.56 6.28 8.62
CA LYS A 147 -3.86 6.61 10.01
C LYS A 147 -4.83 5.59 10.61
N GLY A 148 -5.95 5.32 9.97
CA GLY A 148 -6.93 4.34 10.45
C GLY A 148 -6.37 2.92 10.53
N ILE A 149 -5.58 2.50 9.52
CA ILE A 149 -4.90 1.20 9.54
C ILE A 149 -3.88 1.15 10.69
N ASN A 150 -3.08 2.20 10.88
CA ASN A 150 -2.08 2.23 11.94
C ASN A 150 -2.70 2.19 13.35
N GLU A 151 -3.85 2.82 13.55
CA GLU A 151 -4.61 2.69 14.80
C GLU A 151 -5.06 1.23 15.04
N ALA A 152 -5.54 0.56 14.00
CA ALA A 152 -5.99 -0.83 14.10
C ALA A 152 -4.84 -1.83 14.30
N VAL A 153 -3.68 -1.60 13.67
CA VAL A 153 -2.52 -2.51 13.76
C VAL A 153 -1.56 -2.17 14.90
N ALA A 154 -1.77 -1.08 15.63
CA ALA A 154 -0.93 -0.67 16.77
C ALA A 154 -0.78 -1.79 17.81
N GLY A 155 -1.86 -2.54 18.08
CA GLY A 155 -1.86 -3.70 18.97
C GLY A 155 -1.00 -4.88 18.50
N LEU A 156 -0.67 -4.94 17.21
CA LEU A 156 0.24 -5.92 16.63
C LEU A 156 1.71 -5.50 16.69
N GLY A 157 2.01 -4.28 17.15
CA GLY A 157 3.37 -3.76 17.23
C GLY A 157 4.00 -3.47 15.86
N MET A 158 3.19 -3.29 14.84
CA MET A 158 3.61 -2.93 13.48
C MET A 158 3.11 -1.54 13.11
N GLN A 159 3.80 -0.92 12.17
CA GLN A 159 3.41 0.37 11.59
C GLN A 159 3.46 0.27 10.08
N MET A 160 2.37 0.64 9.43
CA MET A 160 2.27 0.75 7.98
C MET A 160 2.75 2.13 7.54
N ILE A 161 3.54 2.16 6.46
CA ILE A 161 4.10 3.38 5.88
C ILE A 161 3.39 3.72 4.59
N ASP A 162 3.09 2.71 3.80
CA ASP A 162 2.50 2.89 2.48
C ASP A 162 1.54 1.74 2.14
N LEU A 163 0.53 2.07 1.38
CA LEU A 163 -0.46 1.14 0.85
C LEU A 163 -0.72 1.50 -0.60
N ARG A 164 -0.46 0.56 -1.51
CA ARG A 164 -0.63 0.80 -2.94
C ARG A 164 -1.47 -0.25 -3.61
N ILE A 165 -2.35 0.19 -4.46
CA ILE A 165 -3.08 -0.66 -5.39
C ILE A 165 -2.14 -0.94 -6.56
N LYS A 166 -1.89 -2.23 -6.84
CA LYS A 166 -1.12 -2.69 -8.00
C LYS A 166 -1.99 -2.64 -9.25
N GLN A 167 -3.16 -3.26 -9.17
CA GLN A 167 -4.04 -3.46 -10.30
C GLN A 167 -5.50 -3.47 -9.84
N VAL A 168 -6.36 -2.92 -10.68
CA VAL A 168 -7.82 -3.01 -10.53
C VAL A 168 -8.34 -3.67 -11.80
N ASP A 169 -8.82 -4.89 -11.66
CA ASP A 169 -9.38 -5.66 -12.77
C ASP A 169 -10.90 -5.70 -12.66
N LEU A 170 -11.54 -5.62 -13.81
CA LEU A 170 -12.96 -5.97 -13.94
C LEU A 170 -13.03 -7.49 -14.20
N PRO A 171 -13.84 -8.24 -13.44
CA PRO A 171 -13.97 -9.69 -13.66
C PRO A 171 -14.36 -9.97 -15.11
N THR A 172 -13.57 -10.79 -15.78
CA THR A 172 -13.69 -11.10 -17.22
C THR A 172 -15.01 -11.78 -17.59
N ASP A 173 -15.69 -12.39 -16.63
CA ASP A 173 -16.92 -13.16 -16.83
C ASP A 173 -18.21 -12.32 -16.74
N SER A 174 -18.12 -11.01 -16.52
CA SER A 174 -19.31 -10.20 -16.32
C SER A 174 -19.75 -9.55 -17.62
N GLN A 175 -21.04 -9.69 -17.95
CA GLN A 175 -21.77 -8.85 -18.92
C GLN A 175 -21.50 -7.35 -18.69
N VAL A 176 -21.10 -6.98 -17.47
CA VAL A 176 -20.71 -5.62 -17.06
C VAL A 176 -19.56 -5.04 -17.88
N ILE A 177 -18.60 -5.87 -18.32
CA ILE A 177 -17.51 -5.39 -19.19
C ILE A 177 -18.05 -4.95 -20.55
N ASN A 178 -18.91 -5.77 -21.14
CA ASN A 178 -19.52 -5.42 -22.42
C ASN A 178 -20.38 -4.16 -22.31
N ASP A 179 -21.14 -4.03 -21.22
CA ASP A 179 -21.96 -2.84 -20.97
C ASP A 179 -21.11 -1.58 -20.73
N VAL A 180 -19.98 -1.71 -20.04
CA VAL A 180 -19.03 -0.59 -19.84
C VAL A 180 -18.39 -0.19 -21.17
N TYR A 181 -17.92 -1.15 -21.97
CA TYR A 181 -17.35 -0.86 -23.28
C TYR A 181 -18.40 -0.26 -24.23
N GLU A 182 -19.64 -0.75 -24.23
CA GLU A 182 -20.72 -0.18 -25.04
C GLU A 182 -21.06 1.26 -24.61
N ARG A 183 -21.13 1.54 -23.32
CA ARG A 183 -21.32 2.92 -22.82
C ARG A 183 -20.15 3.83 -23.19
N MET A 184 -18.92 3.38 -23.02
CA MET A 184 -17.74 4.17 -23.43
C MET A 184 -17.74 4.44 -24.93
N ARG A 185 -18.08 3.45 -25.76
CA ARG A 185 -18.24 3.63 -27.21
C ARG A 185 -19.36 4.61 -27.55
N ALA A 186 -20.49 4.51 -26.87
CA ALA A 186 -21.61 5.42 -27.06
C ALA A 186 -21.24 6.87 -26.68
N GLN A 187 -20.59 7.08 -25.55
CA GLN A 187 -20.10 8.40 -25.14
C GLN A 187 -19.10 8.98 -26.15
N ARG A 188 -18.13 8.18 -26.60
CA ARG A 188 -17.15 8.63 -27.60
C ARG A 188 -17.78 8.96 -28.95
N LYS A 189 -18.78 8.16 -29.37
CA LYS A 189 -19.55 8.48 -30.59
C LYS A 189 -20.34 9.79 -30.43
N GLN A 190 -20.96 10.01 -29.29
CA GLN A 190 -21.71 11.24 -29.01
C GLN A 190 -20.79 12.46 -28.97
N GLU A 191 -19.65 12.38 -28.31
CA GLU A 191 -18.64 13.44 -28.26
C GLU A 191 -18.09 13.75 -29.66
N ALA A 192 -17.76 12.72 -30.44
CA ALA A 192 -17.31 12.88 -31.82
C ALA A 192 -18.39 13.48 -32.74
N ALA A 193 -19.64 13.09 -32.54
CA ALA A 193 -20.77 13.68 -33.30
C ALA A 193 -20.96 15.16 -32.94
N LYS A 194 -20.89 15.50 -31.67
CA LYS A 194 -20.96 16.89 -31.19
C LYS A 194 -19.85 17.75 -31.80
N LEU A 195 -18.59 17.30 -31.72
CA LEU A 195 -17.46 18.03 -32.28
C LEU A 195 -17.54 18.18 -33.80
N ARG A 196 -18.07 17.19 -34.53
CA ARG A 196 -18.32 17.30 -35.97
C ARG A 196 -19.42 18.33 -36.28
N ALA A 197 -20.53 18.29 -35.54
CA ALA A 197 -21.61 19.26 -35.72
C ALA A 197 -21.15 20.69 -35.42
N GLU A 198 -20.39 20.90 -34.36
CA GLU A 198 -19.77 22.20 -34.05
C GLU A 198 -18.80 22.65 -35.15
N GLY A 199 -17.99 21.73 -35.70
CA GLY A 199 -17.10 22.01 -36.81
C GLY A 199 -17.84 22.35 -38.11
N GLU A 200 -18.94 21.68 -38.43
CA GLU A 200 -19.81 21.99 -39.56
C GLU A 200 -20.48 23.36 -39.39
N GLU A 201 -21.01 23.66 -38.21
CA GLU A 201 -21.62 24.97 -37.91
C GLU A 201 -20.59 26.10 -38.08
N GLN A 202 -19.39 25.93 -37.50
CA GLN A 202 -18.30 26.92 -37.68
C GLN A 202 -17.91 27.09 -39.16
N SER A 203 -17.79 25.96 -39.87
CA SER A 203 -17.44 25.99 -41.30
C SER A 203 -18.51 26.74 -42.15
N LEU A 204 -19.76 26.47 -41.88
CA LEU A 204 -20.89 27.17 -42.54
C LEU A 204 -20.89 28.67 -42.21
N THR A 205 -20.66 29.01 -40.96
CA THR A 205 -20.60 30.41 -40.49
C THR A 205 -19.46 31.18 -41.19
N ILE A 206 -18.26 30.56 -41.20
CA ILE A 206 -17.08 31.19 -41.87
C ILE A 206 -17.31 31.33 -43.35
N ARG A 207 -17.88 30.33 -44.02
CA ARG A 207 -18.19 30.41 -45.49
C ARG A 207 -19.22 31.50 -45.79
N ALA A 208 -20.33 31.52 -44.99
CA ALA A 208 -21.37 32.53 -45.19
C ALA A 208 -20.84 33.97 -44.94
N GLN A 209 -19.91 34.14 -44.00
CA GLN A 209 -19.30 35.41 -43.73
C GLN A 209 -18.35 35.81 -44.89
N ALA A 210 -17.53 34.88 -45.37
CA ALA A 210 -16.63 35.14 -46.51
C ALA A 210 -17.41 35.47 -47.79
N ASP A 211 -18.49 34.75 -48.09
CA ASP A 211 -19.38 34.99 -49.23
C ASP A 211 -20.02 36.38 -49.13
N ARG A 212 -20.47 36.77 -47.93
CA ARG A 212 -21.02 38.11 -47.68
C ARG A 212 -19.97 39.21 -47.90
N GLU A 213 -18.79 39.04 -47.36
CA GLU A 213 -17.69 39.99 -47.51
C GLU A 213 -17.27 40.13 -49.02
N SER A 214 -17.16 38.98 -49.71
CA SER A 214 -16.89 38.97 -51.16
C SER A 214 -17.97 39.73 -51.92
N THR A 215 -19.25 39.51 -51.62
CA THR A 215 -20.36 40.21 -52.31
C THR A 215 -20.31 41.72 -52.03
N VAL A 216 -19.96 42.15 -50.83
CA VAL A 216 -19.84 43.56 -50.47
C VAL A 216 -18.66 44.20 -51.25
N ILE A 217 -17.50 43.54 -51.30
CA ILE A 217 -16.32 44.03 -51.98
C ILE A 217 -16.59 44.21 -53.50
N VAL A 218 -17.26 43.19 -54.12
CA VAL A 218 -17.63 43.28 -55.54
C VAL A 218 -18.60 44.43 -55.80
N ALA A 219 -19.64 44.55 -54.92
CA ALA A 219 -20.63 45.64 -55.08
C ALA A 219 -20.02 47.06 -54.87
N GLU A 220 -19.03 47.19 -53.94
CA GLU A 220 -18.31 48.43 -53.73
C GLU A 220 -17.42 48.77 -54.96
N ALA A 221 -16.71 47.77 -55.52
CA ALA A 221 -15.88 47.94 -56.72
C ALA A 221 -16.71 48.33 -57.95
N GLU A 222 -17.89 47.75 -58.15
CA GLU A 222 -18.80 48.12 -59.24
C GLU A 222 -19.37 49.53 -59.06
N ARG A 223 -19.53 49.99 -57.85
CA ARG A 223 -20.04 51.32 -57.55
C ARG A 223 -18.97 52.40 -57.82
N ASP A 224 -17.69 52.07 -57.61
CA ASP A 224 -16.57 53.01 -57.72
C ASP A 224 -15.94 52.97 -59.13
N ALA A 225 -16.42 52.13 -60.08
CA ALA A 225 -16.05 52.07 -61.51
C ALA A 225 -17.05 52.85 -62.34
#